data_b77050baaa42c756458c63881581cc7a
#
_entry.id   b77050baaa42c756458c63881581cc7a
#
_cell.length_a   1.000
_cell.length_b   1.000
_cell.length_c   1.000
_cell.angle_alpha   90.00
_cell.angle_beta   90.00
_cell.angle_gamma   90.00
#
_symmetry.space_group_name_H-M   'P 1'
#
loop_
_entity.id
_entity.type
_entity.pdbx_description
1 polymer ?
#
loop_
_entity_poly.entity_id
_entity_poly.type
_entity_poly.pdbx_seq_one_letter_code
_entity_poly.pdbx_strand_id
1 'polypeptide(L)'
;MRASQFFIATLKEAPSDAEIVSHQLMLRAGLIRRLAGGIYTWMPMGLRVLRKVENIVREEMNRAGAIELLMPAVQPAELWQESGRWEQYGPELLRFKDRHQRDFVVGPTHEEVITDVVRR
;
A
#
# COMPACT_ATOMS: atom_id res chain seq x y z
N MET A 1 -25.60 -10.76 2.63
CA MET A 1 -24.43 -11.67 2.61
C MET A 1 -24.80 -12.97 3.29
N ARG A 2 -24.53 -14.10 2.63
CA ARG A 2 -24.76 -15.45 3.21
C ARG A 2 -23.41 -16.08 3.52
N ALA A 3 -23.23 -16.67 4.70
CA ALA A 3 -21.97 -17.32 5.09
C ALA A 3 -21.58 -18.46 4.14
N SER A 4 -22.56 -19.17 3.57
CA SER A 4 -22.34 -20.24 2.58
C SER A 4 -21.77 -19.75 1.24
N GLN A 5 -21.81 -18.44 0.97
CA GLN A 5 -21.33 -17.83 -0.26
C GLN A 5 -20.19 -16.82 -0.01
N PHE A 6 -19.66 -16.83 1.21
CA PHE A 6 -18.65 -15.88 1.63
C PHE A 6 -17.50 -16.58 2.30
N PHE A 7 -16.28 -16.33 1.82
CA PHE A 7 -15.08 -16.95 2.38
C PHE A 7 -14.73 -16.32 3.73
N ILE A 8 -14.93 -17.07 4.80
CA ILE A 8 -14.59 -16.67 6.17
C ILE A 8 -13.59 -17.70 6.70
N ALA A 9 -12.39 -17.25 7.06
CA ALA A 9 -11.32 -18.09 7.58
C ALA A 9 -10.83 -17.57 8.93
N THR A 10 -11.57 -17.88 9.99
CA THR A 10 -11.21 -17.50 11.36
C THR A 10 -10.19 -18.46 11.95
N LEU A 11 -9.40 -17.95 12.90
CA LEU A 11 -8.46 -18.72 13.69
C LEU A 11 -8.91 -18.77 15.15
N LYS A 12 -8.73 -19.93 15.78
CA LYS A 12 -9.06 -20.12 17.20
C LYS A 12 -8.13 -19.31 18.11
N GLU A 13 -6.85 -19.27 17.74
CA GLU A 13 -5.80 -18.58 18.49
C GLU A 13 -5.04 -17.61 17.59
N ALA A 14 -4.46 -16.57 18.19
CA ALA A 14 -3.58 -15.66 17.47
C ALA A 14 -2.22 -16.33 17.22
N PRO A 15 -1.59 -16.10 16.05
CA PRO A 15 -0.22 -16.52 15.81
C PRO A 15 0.73 -15.90 16.86
N SER A 16 1.75 -16.68 17.26
CA SER A 16 2.70 -16.28 18.32
C SER A 16 3.53 -15.04 17.98
N ASP A 17 3.66 -14.71 16.71
CA ASP A 17 4.39 -13.55 16.20
C ASP A 17 3.55 -12.28 16.14
N ALA A 18 2.26 -12.34 16.46
CA ALA A 18 1.38 -11.18 16.52
C ALA A 18 1.38 -10.60 17.96
N GLU A 19 2.01 -9.45 18.14
CA GLU A 19 2.17 -8.78 19.44
C GLU A 19 1.07 -7.76 19.73
N ILE A 20 0.66 -6.99 18.70
CA ILE A 20 -0.32 -5.92 18.84
C ILE A 20 -1.73 -6.50 18.79
N VAL A 21 -2.59 -6.08 19.73
CA VAL A 21 -3.96 -6.60 19.87
C VAL A 21 -4.78 -6.46 18.60
N SER A 22 -4.72 -5.33 17.91
CA SER A 22 -5.43 -5.13 16.64
C SER A 22 -4.98 -6.13 15.58
N HIS A 23 -3.68 -6.39 15.47
CA HIS A 23 -3.12 -7.37 14.55
C HIS A 23 -3.59 -8.79 14.89
N GLN A 24 -3.56 -9.16 16.18
CA GLN A 24 -4.07 -10.45 16.65
C GLN A 24 -5.54 -10.66 16.29
N LEU A 25 -6.38 -9.63 16.50
CA LEU A 25 -7.80 -9.69 16.21
C LEU A 25 -8.08 -9.76 14.70
N MET A 26 -7.33 -9.01 13.88
CA MET A 26 -7.46 -9.07 12.43
C MET A 26 -7.12 -10.46 11.87
N LEU A 27 -6.07 -11.10 12.38
CA LEU A 27 -5.69 -12.46 11.98
C LEU A 27 -6.72 -13.49 12.44
N ARG A 28 -7.17 -13.41 13.70
CA ARG A 28 -8.17 -14.33 14.26
C ARG A 28 -9.53 -14.21 13.57
N ALA A 29 -9.97 -12.99 13.29
CA ALA A 29 -11.23 -12.74 12.59
C ALA A 29 -11.18 -13.08 11.09
N GLY A 30 -10.03 -13.45 10.57
CA GLY A 30 -9.85 -13.77 9.14
C GLY A 30 -9.97 -12.54 8.23
N LEU A 31 -9.63 -11.36 8.74
CA LEU A 31 -9.62 -10.13 7.95
C LEU A 31 -8.39 -10.03 7.05
N ILE A 32 -7.28 -10.55 7.52
CA ILE A 32 -6.00 -10.60 6.79
C ILE A 32 -5.38 -11.98 6.92
N ARG A 33 -4.53 -12.33 5.96
CA ARG A 33 -3.69 -13.53 5.99
C ARG A 33 -2.26 -13.17 5.65
N ARG A 34 -1.33 -13.59 6.49
CA ARG A 34 0.10 -13.35 6.26
C ARG A 34 0.61 -14.17 5.06
N LEU A 35 1.29 -13.49 4.15
CA LEU A 35 2.03 -14.13 3.06
C LEU A 35 3.52 -14.24 3.42
N ALA A 36 4.08 -13.14 3.92
CA ALA A 36 5.46 -13.05 4.39
C ALA A 36 5.55 -11.97 5.49
N GLY A 37 6.71 -11.76 6.06
CA GLY A 37 6.94 -10.69 7.03
C GLY A 37 6.57 -9.32 6.43
N GLY A 38 5.62 -8.63 7.03
CA GLY A 38 5.12 -7.34 6.56
C GLY A 38 4.22 -7.38 5.30
N ILE A 39 3.97 -8.57 4.74
CA ILE A 39 3.18 -8.73 3.51
C ILE A 39 1.93 -9.58 3.81
N TYR A 40 0.77 -9.00 3.56
CA TYR A 40 -0.53 -9.60 3.89
C TYR A 40 -1.49 -9.59 2.72
N THR A 41 -2.32 -10.62 2.64
CA THR A 41 -3.51 -10.64 1.80
C THR A 41 -4.69 -10.12 2.61
N TRP A 42 -5.41 -9.15 2.08
CA TRP A 42 -6.69 -8.72 2.63
C TRP A 42 -7.76 -9.71 2.22
N MET A 43 -8.34 -10.37 3.19
CA MET A 43 -9.42 -11.34 2.98
C MET A 43 -10.75 -10.62 2.72
N PRO A 44 -11.79 -11.29 2.20
CA PRO A 44 -13.01 -10.62 1.78
C PRO A 44 -13.64 -9.70 2.82
N MET A 45 -13.70 -10.09 4.07
CA MET A 45 -14.25 -9.27 5.15
C MET A 45 -13.33 -8.08 5.48
N GLY A 46 -12.02 -8.34 5.53
CA GLY A 46 -11.01 -7.29 5.74
C GLY A 46 -11.02 -6.25 4.64
N LEU A 47 -11.17 -6.68 3.40
CA LEU A 47 -11.26 -5.76 2.26
C LEU A 47 -12.50 -4.85 2.35
N ARG A 48 -13.63 -5.37 2.81
CA ARG A 48 -14.84 -4.55 3.04
C ARG A 48 -14.60 -3.45 4.09
N VAL A 49 -13.94 -3.80 5.18
CA VAL A 49 -13.60 -2.83 6.24
C VAL A 49 -12.61 -1.79 5.70
N LEU A 50 -11.57 -2.24 5.00
CA LEU A 50 -10.56 -1.35 4.39
C LEU A 50 -11.21 -0.32 3.45
N ARG A 51 -12.12 -0.77 2.58
CA ARG A 51 -12.85 0.13 1.67
C ARG A 51 -13.74 1.15 2.38
N LYS A 52 -14.32 0.79 3.51
CA LYS A 52 -15.08 1.75 4.33
C LYS A 52 -14.17 2.84 4.91
N VAL A 53 -13.02 2.47 5.44
CA VAL A 53 -12.03 3.43 5.94
C VAL A 53 -11.52 4.31 4.80
N GLU A 54 -11.18 3.71 3.66
CA GLU A 54 -10.76 4.43 2.45
C GLU A 54 -11.80 5.46 1.99
N ASN A 55 -13.09 5.09 1.98
CA ASN A 55 -14.17 6.00 1.63
C ASN A 55 -14.31 7.17 2.60
N ILE A 56 -14.18 6.93 3.90
CA ILE A 56 -14.20 8.01 4.91
C ILE A 56 -13.05 9.00 4.65
N VAL A 57 -11.85 8.50 4.43
CA VAL A 57 -10.70 9.35 4.11
C VAL A 57 -10.95 10.14 2.83
N ARG A 58 -11.46 9.49 1.78
CA ARG A 58 -11.78 10.15 0.51
C ARG A 58 -12.80 11.27 0.67
N GLU A 59 -13.88 11.01 1.40
CA GLU A 59 -14.93 12.00 1.66
C GLU A 59 -14.40 13.21 2.42
N GLU A 60 -13.59 13.00 3.45
CA GLU A 60 -13.00 14.09 4.22
C GLU A 60 -11.99 14.91 3.39
N MET A 61 -11.17 14.25 2.60
CA MET A 61 -10.22 14.93 1.71
C MET A 61 -10.94 15.74 0.62
N ASN A 62 -11.99 15.19 0.02
CA ASN A 62 -12.81 15.90 -0.96
C ASN A 62 -13.52 17.12 -0.32
N ARG A 63 -14.01 16.97 0.90
CA ARG A 63 -14.64 18.07 1.65
C ARG A 63 -13.66 19.20 1.94
N ALA A 64 -12.40 18.86 2.17
CA ALA A 64 -11.31 19.83 2.34
C ALA A 64 -10.85 20.47 1.02
N GLY A 65 -11.39 20.07 -0.12
CA GLY A 65 -11.04 20.61 -1.44
C GLY A 65 -9.83 19.95 -2.11
N ALA A 66 -9.36 18.82 -1.60
CA ALA A 66 -8.29 18.05 -2.24
C ALA A 66 -8.76 17.40 -3.54
N ILE A 67 -7.87 17.26 -4.51
CA ILE A 67 -8.11 16.59 -5.78
C ILE A 67 -7.39 15.25 -5.77
N GLU A 68 -8.16 14.17 -5.97
CA GLU A 68 -7.61 12.82 -5.97
C GLU A 68 -6.94 12.49 -7.32
N LEU A 69 -5.73 11.92 -7.23
CA LEU A 69 -4.99 11.39 -8.38
C LEU A 69 -4.60 9.92 -8.10
N LEU A 70 -4.48 9.13 -9.14
CA LEU A 70 -3.88 7.81 -9.09
C LEU A 70 -2.54 7.84 -9.80
N MET A 71 -1.47 7.82 -9.02
CA MET A 71 -0.10 7.88 -9.52
C MET A 71 0.55 6.48 -9.51
N PRO A 72 1.49 6.18 -10.43
CA PRO A 72 2.11 4.88 -10.53
C PRO A 72 3.04 4.59 -9.34
N ALA A 73 3.05 3.34 -8.87
CA ALA A 73 3.99 2.89 -7.85
C ALA A 73 5.42 2.75 -8.40
N VAL A 74 5.55 2.28 -9.64
CA VAL A 74 6.83 2.18 -10.34
C VAL A 74 7.11 3.51 -11.04
N GLN A 75 8.29 4.06 -10.79
CA GLN A 75 8.69 5.39 -11.25
C GLN A 75 10.05 5.32 -11.95
N PRO A 76 10.28 6.16 -12.99
CA PRO A 76 11.56 6.19 -13.67
C PRO A 76 12.64 6.83 -12.78
N ALA A 77 13.87 6.34 -12.91
CA ALA A 77 15.01 6.85 -12.13
C ALA A 77 15.28 8.34 -12.36
N GLU A 78 15.00 8.85 -13.55
CA GLU A 78 15.29 10.22 -13.96
C GLU A 78 14.63 11.26 -13.05
N LEU A 79 13.38 11.03 -12.61
CA LEU A 79 12.70 11.93 -11.68
C LEU A 79 13.41 11.99 -10.32
N TRP A 80 13.87 10.85 -9.84
CA TRP A 80 14.58 10.73 -8.57
C TRP A 80 16.01 11.27 -8.65
N GLN A 81 16.64 11.15 -9.81
CA GLN A 81 17.97 11.74 -10.09
C GLN A 81 17.85 13.27 -10.16
N GLU A 82 16.82 13.81 -10.81
CA GLU A 82 16.57 15.25 -10.90
C GLU A 82 16.37 15.90 -9.54
N SER A 83 15.65 15.23 -8.62
CA SER A 83 15.45 15.71 -7.24
C SER A 83 16.67 15.51 -6.34
N GLY A 84 17.65 14.73 -6.76
CA GLY A 84 18.81 14.32 -5.95
C GLY A 84 18.50 13.19 -4.96
N ARG A 85 17.24 12.76 -4.84
CA ARG A 85 16.85 11.73 -3.88
C ARG A 85 17.28 10.33 -4.28
N TRP A 86 17.63 10.10 -5.55
CA TRP A 86 18.19 8.83 -6.00
C TRP A 86 19.41 8.43 -5.18
N GLU A 87 20.34 9.36 -4.97
CA GLU A 87 21.52 9.13 -4.15
C GLU A 87 21.28 9.30 -2.65
N GLN A 88 20.53 10.32 -2.27
CA GLN A 88 20.29 10.69 -0.88
C GLN A 88 19.43 9.68 -0.11
N TYR A 89 18.51 9.00 -0.78
CA TYR A 89 17.62 8.03 -0.13
C TYR A 89 18.34 6.82 0.40
N GLY A 90 19.45 6.44 -0.23
CA GLY A 90 20.30 5.34 0.21
C GLY A 90 19.80 3.95 -0.21
N PRO A 91 20.28 2.90 0.47
CA PRO A 91 20.07 1.50 0.07
C PRO A 91 18.62 1.02 0.27
N GLU A 92 17.80 1.73 1.03
CA GLU A 92 16.39 1.37 1.26
C GLU A 92 15.49 1.67 0.06
N LEU A 93 15.96 2.47 -0.89
CA LEU A 93 15.24 2.73 -2.13
C LEU A 93 15.27 1.46 -3.01
N LEU A 94 14.09 0.88 -3.26
CA LEU A 94 13.97 -0.34 -4.04
C LEU A 94 14.14 -0.04 -5.54
N ARG A 95 15.37 -0.19 -6.02
CA ARG A 95 15.77 0.03 -7.41
C ARG A 95 15.78 -1.28 -8.17
N PHE A 96 15.43 -1.22 -9.45
CA PHE A 96 15.54 -2.36 -10.37
C PHE A 96 15.74 -1.89 -11.80
N LYS A 97 16.10 -2.82 -12.66
CA LYS A 97 16.23 -2.57 -14.10
C LYS A 97 15.15 -3.32 -14.86
N ASP A 98 14.64 -2.71 -15.92
CA ASP A 98 13.77 -3.41 -16.86
C ASP A 98 14.58 -4.32 -17.81
N ARG A 99 13.89 -5.02 -18.70
CA ARG A 99 14.54 -5.86 -19.73
C ARG A 99 15.44 -5.10 -20.71
N HIS A 100 15.31 -3.78 -20.78
CA HIS A 100 16.13 -2.89 -21.60
C HIS A 100 17.24 -2.20 -20.81
N GLN A 101 17.49 -2.67 -19.57
CA GLN A 101 18.51 -2.12 -18.67
C GLN A 101 18.28 -0.65 -18.25
N ARG A 102 17.05 -0.18 -18.31
CA ARG A 102 16.66 1.14 -17.81
C ARG A 102 16.38 1.06 -16.32
N ASP A 103 16.85 2.06 -15.57
CA ASP A 103 16.66 2.12 -14.12
C ASP A 103 15.27 2.62 -13.74
N PHE A 104 14.65 1.90 -12.81
CA PHE A 104 13.38 2.22 -12.20
C PHE A 104 13.46 2.07 -10.68
N VAL A 105 12.45 2.60 -10.02
CA VAL A 105 12.28 2.49 -8.58
C VAL A 105 10.82 2.14 -8.23
N VAL A 106 10.62 1.34 -7.21
CA VAL A 106 9.34 1.29 -6.52
C VAL A 106 9.31 2.47 -5.55
N GLY A 107 8.61 3.54 -5.94
CA GLY A 107 8.62 4.80 -5.20
C GLY A 107 7.98 4.67 -3.82
N PRO A 108 8.71 4.98 -2.74
CA PRO A 108 8.14 5.03 -1.39
C PRO A 108 7.18 6.21 -1.23
N THR A 109 7.34 7.25 -2.03
CA THR A 109 6.56 8.48 -2.03
C THR A 109 6.38 9.01 -3.46
N HIS A 110 5.56 10.05 -3.63
CA HIS A 110 5.19 10.58 -4.95
C HIS A 110 5.50 12.07 -5.16
N GLU A 111 6.39 12.67 -4.38
CA GLU A 111 6.72 14.08 -4.49
C GLU A 111 7.27 14.44 -5.88
N GLU A 112 8.12 13.59 -6.43
CA GLU A 112 8.68 13.79 -7.76
C GLU A 112 7.60 13.68 -8.85
N VAL A 113 6.70 12.71 -8.71
CA VAL A 113 5.63 12.46 -9.68
C VAL A 113 4.63 13.61 -9.69
N ILE A 114 4.17 14.05 -8.50
CA ILE A 114 3.20 15.14 -8.43
C ILE A 114 3.81 16.47 -8.88
N THR A 115 5.09 16.69 -8.60
CA THR A 115 5.82 17.86 -9.09
C THR A 115 5.89 17.89 -10.61
N ASP A 116 6.15 16.74 -11.23
CA ASP A 116 6.15 16.60 -12.70
C ASP A 116 4.77 16.88 -13.29
N VAL A 117 3.70 16.41 -12.67
CA VAL A 117 2.31 16.69 -13.10
C VAL A 117 2.02 18.19 -13.10
N VAL A 118 2.44 18.90 -12.04
CA VAL A 118 2.17 20.34 -11.91
C VAL A 118 3.06 21.18 -12.86
N ARG A 119 4.28 20.69 -13.12
CA ARG A 119 5.24 21.39 -13.99
C ARG A 119 4.85 21.38 -15.45
N ARG A 120 4.15 20.37 -15.94
CA ARG A 120 3.72 20.19 -17.34
C ARG A 120 2.39 20.88 -17.61
#